data_c242a7aa6c4a97fe9ef8016735285482
#
_entry.id   c242a7aa6c4a97fe9ef8016735285482
#
_cell.length_a   1.000
_cell.length_b   1.000
_cell.length_c   1.000
_cell.angle_alpha   90.00
_cell.angle_beta   90.00
_cell.angle_gamma   90.00
#
_symmetry.space_group_name_H-M   'P 1'
#
loop_
_entity.id
_entity.type
_entity.pdbx_description
1 polymer ?
#
loop_
_entity_poly.entity_id
_entity_poly.type
_entity_poly.pdbx_seq_one_letter_code
_entity_poly.pdbx_strand_id
1 'polypeptide(L)'
;MLRIAFLQILPGASLAEQLERGIEACRKAKELGADIALFPEMWSTGYFIPQDRDALEAASLGRESMFIKCFASLARELEMAIGITYLEAYGAFSRNSLALFDMRGERALDYAKVHTCDFGEERILARGNDFPVCELETAKGSVKVGAMICYDREFPESARLLMLKGAELILVPNACPMEINRLSQLRGRAYENMLAIATCNYPEGRPDCNGRSSLFDGVAYAPDAEGSRDTCVMEAGAEPGVYLGSLDMDMLREYRKHEVHGNAFRRPELYGALICERVDEPFKRKERRI
;
A
#
# COMPACT_ATOMS: atom_id res chain seq x y z
N MET A 1 16.81 -7.85 9.56
CA MET A 1 15.49 -7.25 9.83
C MET A 1 15.32 -6.02 8.96
N LEU A 2 14.28 -5.99 8.12
CA LEU A 2 13.83 -4.83 7.34
C LEU A 2 12.82 -4.05 8.18
N ARG A 3 12.99 -2.73 8.33
CA ARG A 3 12.13 -1.88 9.16
C ARG A 3 11.27 -0.95 8.32
N ILE A 4 9.97 -0.98 8.55
CA ILE A 4 8.99 -0.16 7.83
C ILE A 4 8.34 0.81 8.81
N ALA A 5 8.40 2.11 8.49
CA ALA A 5 7.69 3.14 9.24
C ALA A 5 6.33 3.42 8.57
N PHE A 6 5.30 3.40 9.38
CA PHE A 6 3.93 3.76 9.02
C PHE A 6 3.69 5.20 9.47
N LEU A 7 3.53 6.10 8.51
CA LEU A 7 3.31 7.52 8.77
C LEU A 7 1.83 7.76 9.03
N GLN A 8 1.32 7.25 10.15
CA GLN A 8 -0.07 7.40 10.57
C GLN A 8 -0.29 8.81 11.13
N ILE A 9 -0.29 9.82 10.27
CA ILE A 9 -0.31 11.24 10.64
C ILE A 9 -1.53 11.95 10.07
N LEU A 10 -1.96 13.01 10.75
CA LEU A 10 -3.06 13.84 10.28
C LEU A 10 -2.62 14.70 9.08
N PRO A 11 -3.48 14.81 8.06
CA PRO A 11 -3.19 15.67 6.92
C PRO A 11 -3.17 17.15 7.33
N GLY A 12 -2.45 17.97 6.57
CA GLY A 12 -2.50 19.43 6.65
C GLY A 12 -3.69 20.02 5.90
N ALA A 13 -3.89 21.31 6.03
CA ALA A 13 -4.97 22.04 5.33
C ALA A 13 -4.60 22.46 3.89
N SER A 14 -3.34 22.34 3.51
CA SER A 14 -2.82 22.74 2.20
C SER A 14 -1.74 21.79 1.69
N LEU A 15 -1.46 21.84 0.39
CA LEU A 15 -0.36 21.05 -0.20
C LEU A 15 1.00 21.40 0.44
N ALA A 16 1.21 22.67 0.83
CA ALA A 16 2.43 23.10 1.51
C ALA A 16 2.56 22.46 2.91
N GLU A 17 1.48 22.45 3.68
CA GLU A 17 1.45 21.76 4.98
C GLU A 17 1.58 20.23 4.83
N GLN A 18 1.00 19.64 3.79
CA GLN A 18 1.21 18.20 3.49
C GLN A 18 2.68 17.91 3.24
N LEU A 19 3.36 18.77 2.48
CA LEU A 19 4.78 18.63 2.22
C LEU A 19 5.61 18.74 3.52
N GLU A 20 5.37 19.76 4.32
CA GLU A 20 6.09 20.03 5.58
C GLU A 20 5.92 18.88 6.58
N ARG A 21 4.67 18.49 6.88
CA ARG A 21 4.36 17.38 7.78
C ARG A 21 4.92 16.05 7.27
N GLY A 22 4.86 15.83 5.97
CA GLY A 22 5.40 14.62 5.35
C GLY A 22 6.91 14.53 5.48
N ILE A 23 7.63 15.62 5.27
CA ILE A 23 9.09 15.70 5.46
C ILE A 23 9.47 15.44 6.93
N GLU A 24 8.78 16.08 7.87
CA GLU A 24 9.00 15.88 9.31
C GLU A 24 8.78 14.41 9.71
N ALA A 25 7.68 13.80 9.26
CA ALA A 25 7.40 12.40 9.53
C ALA A 25 8.44 11.44 8.95
N CYS A 26 8.93 11.70 7.71
CA CYS A 26 10.01 10.91 7.12
C CYS A 26 11.33 11.04 7.91
N ARG A 27 11.68 12.25 8.38
CA ARG A 27 12.85 12.45 9.25
C ARG A 27 12.71 11.67 10.55
N LYS A 28 11.52 11.71 11.16
CA LYS A 28 11.23 10.93 12.36
C LYS A 28 11.32 9.44 12.12
N ALA A 29 10.82 8.95 10.98
CA ALA A 29 10.95 7.55 10.58
C ALA A 29 12.43 7.11 10.48
N LYS A 30 13.28 7.95 9.87
CA LYS A 30 14.73 7.69 9.79
C LYS A 30 15.40 7.67 11.16
N GLU A 31 15.07 8.60 12.06
CA GLU A 31 15.55 8.61 13.46
C GLU A 31 15.20 7.30 14.19
N LEU A 32 14.02 6.73 13.92
CA LEU A 32 13.59 5.44 14.45
C LEU A 32 14.28 4.24 13.77
N GLY A 33 15.07 4.48 12.73
CA GLY A 33 15.86 3.49 12.01
C GLY A 33 15.05 2.74 10.94
N ALA A 34 14.07 3.39 10.32
CA ALA A 34 13.32 2.80 9.21
C ALA A 34 14.19 2.68 7.94
N ASP A 35 13.95 1.61 7.19
CA ASP A 35 14.49 1.38 5.84
C ASP A 35 13.48 1.83 4.76
N ILE A 36 12.18 1.82 5.09
CA ILE A 36 11.07 2.24 4.23
C ILE A 36 10.11 3.10 5.06
N ALA A 37 9.67 4.25 4.52
CA ALA A 37 8.56 5.04 5.06
C ALA A 37 7.36 4.96 4.12
N LEU A 38 6.17 4.70 4.65
CA LEU A 38 4.92 4.57 3.90
C LEU A 38 3.91 5.60 4.36
N PHE A 39 3.39 6.38 3.41
CA PHE A 39 2.29 7.31 3.62
C PHE A 39 0.92 6.64 3.55
N PRO A 40 -0.13 7.21 4.19
CA PRO A 40 -1.52 6.84 3.95
C PRO A 40 -1.95 7.17 2.52
N GLU A 41 -3.11 6.70 2.12
CA GLU A 41 -3.67 6.89 0.78
C GLU A 41 -3.88 8.37 0.44
N MET A 42 -3.45 8.77 -0.77
CA MET A 42 -3.66 10.11 -1.37
C MET A 42 -3.21 11.26 -0.45
N TRP A 43 -2.01 11.13 0.10
CA TRP A 43 -1.43 12.09 1.04
C TRP A 43 -1.44 13.53 0.52
N SER A 44 -1.21 13.75 -0.78
CA SER A 44 -1.15 15.11 -1.36
C SER A 44 -2.42 15.95 -1.12
N THR A 45 -3.57 15.31 -0.93
CA THR A 45 -4.86 15.96 -0.68
C THR A 45 -5.48 15.57 0.67
N GLY A 46 -4.82 14.73 1.46
CA GLY A 46 -5.39 14.16 2.68
C GLY A 46 -6.63 13.31 2.42
N TYR A 47 -6.69 12.64 1.25
CA TYR A 47 -7.84 11.90 0.75
C TYR A 47 -9.08 12.76 0.51
N PHE A 48 -8.88 14.02 0.10
CA PHE A 48 -9.95 14.87 -0.42
C PHE A 48 -9.95 14.82 -1.96
N ILE A 49 -11.11 14.51 -2.54
CA ILE A 49 -11.29 14.37 -3.99
C ILE A 49 -12.31 15.42 -4.45
N PRO A 50 -11.86 16.54 -5.04
CA PRO A 50 -12.78 17.53 -5.61
C PRO A 50 -13.69 16.88 -6.66
N GLN A 51 -15.01 17.10 -6.56
CA GLN A 51 -15.99 16.54 -7.50
C GLN A 51 -16.24 17.47 -8.70
N ASP A 52 -15.81 18.72 -8.62
CA ASP A 52 -15.75 19.65 -9.75
C ASP A 52 -14.49 19.39 -10.59
N ARG A 53 -14.62 19.44 -11.91
CA ARG A 53 -13.53 19.07 -12.84
C ARG A 53 -12.32 20.00 -12.72
N ASP A 54 -12.56 21.32 -12.69
CA ASP A 54 -11.47 22.30 -12.68
C ASP A 54 -10.72 22.23 -11.33
N ALA A 55 -11.47 22.08 -10.24
CA ALA A 55 -10.90 21.88 -8.92
C ALA A 55 -10.13 20.54 -8.80
N LEU A 56 -10.62 19.48 -9.44
CA LEU A 56 -9.93 18.18 -9.48
C LEU A 56 -8.61 18.30 -10.25
N GLU A 57 -8.63 18.95 -11.41
CA GLU A 57 -7.43 19.19 -12.23
C GLU A 57 -6.41 20.03 -11.44
N ALA A 58 -6.85 21.11 -10.79
CA ALA A 58 -6.01 21.97 -9.96
C ALA A 58 -5.37 21.26 -8.75
N ALA A 59 -6.08 20.28 -8.17
CA ALA A 59 -5.58 19.49 -7.04
C ALA A 59 -4.66 18.34 -7.47
N SER A 60 -4.66 17.98 -8.76
CA SER A 60 -3.91 16.84 -9.29
C SER A 60 -2.46 17.21 -9.59
N LEU A 61 -1.54 16.34 -9.20
CA LEU A 61 -0.10 16.56 -9.33
C LEU A 61 0.48 15.73 -10.47
N GLY A 62 1.27 16.36 -11.32
CA GLY A 62 2.09 15.62 -12.27
C GLY A 62 3.18 14.78 -11.56
N ARG A 63 3.60 13.69 -12.19
CA ARG A 63 4.66 12.79 -11.67
C ARG A 63 5.97 13.52 -11.35
N GLU A 64 6.24 14.59 -12.11
CA GLU A 64 7.45 15.41 -11.99
C GLU A 64 7.18 16.73 -11.25
N SER A 65 6.06 16.85 -10.54
CA SER A 65 5.76 18.03 -9.72
C SER A 65 6.82 18.26 -8.64
N MET A 66 6.95 19.50 -8.18
CA MET A 66 7.89 19.84 -7.12
C MET A 66 7.61 19.02 -5.84
N PHE A 67 6.34 18.81 -5.49
CA PHE A 67 5.93 17.99 -4.35
C PHE A 67 6.55 16.59 -4.42
N ILE A 68 6.41 15.89 -5.54
CA ILE A 68 6.93 14.53 -5.73
C ILE A 68 8.47 14.53 -5.74
N LYS A 69 9.09 15.51 -6.41
CA LYS A 69 10.58 15.65 -6.42
C LYS A 69 11.18 15.91 -5.05
N CYS A 70 10.47 16.62 -4.17
CA CYS A 70 10.91 16.81 -2.80
C CYS A 70 11.05 15.47 -2.06
N PHE A 71 10.09 14.55 -2.21
CA PHE A 71 10.18 13.21 -1.58
C PHE A 71 11.24 12.33 -2.22
N ALA A 72 11.48 12.43 -3.53
CA ALA A 72 12.61 11.76 -4.17
C ALA A 72 13.96 12.26 -3.63
N SER A 73 14.11 13.58 -3.48
CA SER A 73 15.31 14.18 -2.89
C SER A 73 15.49 13.81 -1.41
N LEU A 74 14.38 13.78 -0.66
CA LEU A 74 14.37 13.40 0.75
C LEU A 74 14.75 11.92 0.93
N ALA A 75 14.28 11.01 0.05
CA ALA A 75 14.66 9.61 0.08
C ALA A 75 16.17 9.43 -0.04
N ARG A 76 16.80 10.19 -0.96
CA ARG A 76 18.26 10.22 -1.13
C ARG A 76 18.96 10.82 0.09
N GLU A 77 18.47 11.96 0.60
CA GLU A 77 19.06 12.64 1.77
C GLU A 77 19.07 11.72 2.99
N LEU A 78 17.94 11.01 3.20
CA LEU A 78 17.77 10.12 4.36
C LEU A 78 18.33 8.71 4.12
N GLU A 79 18.79 8.39 2.91
CA GLU A 79 19.16 7.02 2.53
C GLU A 79 18.07 6.02 2.98
N MET A 80 16.80 6.32 2.67
CA MET A 80 15.62 5.57 3.09
C MET A 80 14.60 5.57 1.96
N ALA A 81 14.02 4.42 1.65
CA ALA A 81 12.95 4.36 0.66
C ALA A 81 11.69 5.07 1.14
N ILE A 82 10.98 5.78 0.25
CA ILE A 82 9.76 6.52 0.57
C ILE A 82 8.66 6.17 -0.42
N GLY A 83 7.55 5.62 0.10
CA GLY A 83 6.30 5.39 -0.64
C GLY A 83 5.34 6.56 -0.44
N ILE A 84 5.35 7.54 -1.36
CA ILE A 84 4.48 8.72 -1.35
C ILE A 84 3.23 8.50 -2.19
N THR A 85 2.08 8.94 -1.67
CA THR A 85 0.78 8.79 -2.33
C THR A 85 0.20 10.15 -2.72
N TYR A 86 -0.48 10.20 -3.84
CA TYR A 86 -0.97 11.47 -4.36
C TYR A 86 -2.13 11.31 -5.35
N LEU A 87 -2.91 12.36 -5.48
CA LEU A 87 -3.85 12.53 -6.58
C LEU A 87 -3.03 12.90 -7.83
N GLU A 88 -2.92 11.97 -8.77
CA GLU A 88 -2.06 12.09 -9.95
C GLU A 88 -2.82 12.66 -11.15
N ALA A 89 -2.26 13.65 -11.82
CA ALA A 89 -2.70 14.09 -13.12
C ALA A 89 -2.35 13.02 -14.19
N TYR A 90 -3.35 12.51 -14.91
CA TYR A 90 -3.19 11.44 -15.89
C TYR A 90 -3.95 11.75 -17.19
N GLY A 91 -3.28 12.41 -18.11
CA GLY A 91 -3.90 12.91 -19.36
C GLY A 91 -5.04 13.88 -19.05
N ALA A 92 -6.24 13.57 -19.49
CA ALA A 92 -7.46 14.36 -19.20
C ALA A 92 -8.17 13.95 -17.91
N PHE A 93 -7.58 13.04 -17.14
CA PHE A 93 -8.14 12.46 -15.92
C PHE A 93 -7.20 12.63 -14.73
N SER A 94 -7.68 12.27 -13.57
CA SER A 94 -6.88 12.10 -12.34
C SER A 94 -6.98 10.68 -11.84
N ARG A 95 -5.98 10.20 -11.09
CA ARG A 95 -5.99 8.86 -10.49
C ARG A 95 -5.34 8.84 -9.12
N ASN A 96 -5.70 7.86 -8.32
CA ASN A 96 -5.13 7.60 -7.01
C ASN A 96 -3.85 6.79 -7.18
N SER A 97 -2.69 7.35 -6.81
CA SER A 97 -1.38 6.78 -7.15
C SER A 97 -0.41 6.75 -5.98
N LEU A 98 0.52 5.80 -6.06
CA LEU A 98 1.69 5.69 -5.21
C LEU A 98 2.95 5.75 -6.09
N ALA A 99 3.93 6.56 -5.68
CA ALA A 99 5.29 6.50 -6.17
C ALA A 99 6.22 6.00 -5.06
N LEU A 100 6.99 4.96 -5.32
CA LEU A 100 8.02 4.45 -4.42
C LEU A 100 9.38 4.89 -4.92
N PHE A 101 10.09 5.65 -4.09
CA PHE A 101 11.48 6.04 -4.31
C PHE A 101 12.40 5.15 -3.49
N ASP A 102 13.49 4.69 -4.08
CA ASP A 102 14.53 3.93 -3.38
C ASP A 102 15.41 4.85 -2.50
N MET A 103 16.31 4.28 -1.76
CA MET A 103 17.26 5.01 -0.90
C MET A 103 18.22 5.95 -1.65
N ARG A 104 18.28 5.91 -2.98
CA ARG A 104 19.04 6.83 -3.83
C ARG A 104 18.16 7.95 -4.39
N GLY A 105 16.84 7.91 -4.10
CA GLY A 105 15.85 8.83 -4.62
C GLY A 105 15.46 8.53 -6.08
N GLU A 106 15.79 7.34 -6.57
CA GLU A 106 15.33 6.86 -7.86
C GLU A 106 13.94 6.25 -7.74
N ARG A 107 13.13 6.45 -8.77
CA ARG A 107 11.75 5.93 -8.79
C ARG A 107 11.77 4.44 -9.09
N ALA A 108 11.51 3.62 -8.06
CA ALA A 108 11.52 2.17 -8.17
C ALA A 108 10.17 1.60 -8.63
N LEU A 109 9.04 2.20 -8.21
CA LEU A 109 7.69 1.75 -8.56
C LEU A 109 6.75 2.92 -8.75
N ASP A 110 5.88 2.83 -9.76
CA ASP A 110 4.64 3.60 -9.88
C ASP A 110 3.46 2.64 -9.83
N TYR A 111 2.49 2.94 -9.01
CA TYR A 111 1.23 2.19 -8.92
C TYR A 111 0.04 3.13 -8.93
N ALA A 112 -0.96 2.84 -9.72
CA ALA A 112 -2.26 3.49 -9.67
C ALA A 112 -3.31 2.47 -9.23
N LYS A 113 -4.20 2.87 -8.32
CA LYS A 113 -5.28 2.04 -7.78
C LYS A 113 -6.11 1.41 -8.88
N VAL A 114 -6.16 0.08 -8.91
CA VAL A 114 -6.90 -0.68 -9.93
C VAL A 114 -8.38 -0.74 -9.59
N HIS A 115 -8.71 -0.99 -8.34
CA HIS A 115 -10.10 -1.05 -7.89
C HIS A 115 -10.46 0.26 -7.19
N THR A 116 -10.94 1.24 -7.97
CA THR A 116 -11.46 2.50 -7.43
C THR A 116 -12.81 2.29 -6.73
N CYS A 117 -13.10 3.10 -5.71
CA CYS A 117 -14.39 3.09 -5.01
C CYS A 117 -15.46 3.79 -5.88
N ASP A 118 -15.86 3.14 -6.98
CA ASP A 118 -16.80 3.69 -7.97
C ASP A 118 -18.20 3.99 -7.40
N PHE A 119 -18.50 3.44 -6.23
CA PHE A 119 -19.71 3.73 -5.46
C PHE A 119 -19.63 5.02 -4.62
N GLY A 120 -18.46 5.67 -4.60
CA GLY A 120 -18.17 6.88 -3.82
C GLY A 120 -17.51 7.99 -4.64
N GLU A 121 -16.69 8.79 -3.99
CA GLU A 121 -16.04 9.95 -4.60
C GLU A 121 -15.02 9.60 -5.68
N GLU A 122 -14.41 8.41 -5.60
CA GLU A 122 -13.41 7.95 -6.60
C GLU A 122 -14.01 7.58 -7.96
N ARG A 123 -15.34 7.59 -8.12
CA ARG A 123 -16.02 7.28 -9.40
C ARG A 123 -15.57 8.14 -10.59
N ILE A 124 -15.00 9.31 -10.32
CA ILE A 124 -14.49 10.25 -11.34
C ILE A 124 -13.00 10.02 -11.67
N LEU A 125 -12.31 9.16 -10.93
CA LEU A 125 -10.90 8.86 -11.13
C LEU A 125 -10.70 7.76 -12.17
N ALA A 126 -9.61 7.87 -12.91
CA ALA A 126 -9.16 6.81 -13.80
C ALA A 126 -8.56 5.66 -12.98
N ARG A 127 -8.85 4.44 -13.42
CA ARG A 127 -8.32 3.21 -12.82
C ARG A 127 -6.89 2.94 -13.26
N GLY A 128 -6.11 2.28 -12.41
CA GLY A 128 -4.89 1.59 -12.80
C GLY A 128 -5.20 0.36 -13.67
N ASN A 129 -4.19 -0.15 -14.34
CA ASN A 129 -4.32 -1.26 -15.28
C ASN A 129 -3.28 -2.37 -15.08
N ASP A 130 -2.48 -2.30 -14.03
CA ASP A 130 -1.47 -3.33 -13.71
C ASP A 130 -1.19 -3.38 -12.20
N PHE A 131 -0.62 -4.50 -11.77
CA PHE A 131 -0.03 -4.74 -10.45
C PHE A 131 1.47 -4.96 -10.62
N PRO A 132 2.29 -3.89 -10.73
CA PRO A 132 3.73 -4.02 -10.91
C PRO A 132 4.44 -4.49 -9.63
N VAL A 133 5.60 -5.12 -9.84
CA VAL A 133 6.55 -5.49 -8.78
C VAL A 133 7.91 -4.95 -9.17
N CYS A 134 8.59 -4.28 -8.23
CA CYS A 134 9.96 -3.81 -8.40
C CYS A 134 10.91 -4.56 -7.46
N GLU A 135 12.18 -4.49 -7.79
CA GLU A 135 13.26 -4.84 -6.88
C GLU A 135 13.73 -3.55 -6.18
N LEU A 136 13.49 -3.47 -4.88
CA LEU A 136 13.81 -2.30 -4.05
C LEU A 136 15.10 -2.56 -3.28
N GLU A 137 16.13 -1.79 -3.58
CA GLU A 137 17.38 -1.80 -2.83
C GLU A 137 17.22 -1.06 -1.50
N THR A 138 17.63 -1.73 -0.42
CA THR A 138 17.64 -1.17 0.94
C THR A 138 19.00 -1.41 1.60
N ALA A 139 19.26 -0.74 2.73
CA ALA A 139 20.46 -1.01 3.53
C ALA A 139 20.50 -2.45 4.10
N LYS A 140 19.42 -3.22 3.98
CA LYS A 140 19.29 -4.61 4.43
C LYS A 140 19.25 -5.63 3.27
N GLY A 141 19.60 -5.18 2.07
CA GLY A 141 19.54 -5.98 0.85
C GLY A 141 18.30 -5.65 0.00
N SER A 142 18.19 -6.36 -1.12
CA SER A 142 17.10 -6.20 -2.08
C SER A 142 15.84 -6.92 -1.62
N VAL A 143 14.67 -6.30 -1.86
CA VAL A 143 13.34 -6.84 -1.56
C VAL A 143 12.42 -6.62 -2.76
N LYS A 144 11.65 -7.64 -3.16
CA LYS A 144 10.65 -7.53 -4.22
C LYS A 144 9.36 -6.93 -3.65
N VAL A 145 9.05 -5.71 -4.07
CA VAL A 145 7.94 -4.91 -3.53
C VAL A 145 6.87 -4.69 -4.58
N GLY A 146 5.62 -4.96 -4.22
CA GLY A 146 4.43 -4.55 -4.96
C GLY A 146 3.57 -3.59 -4.15
N ALA A 147 2.50 -3.10 -4.74
CA ALA A 147 1.56 -2.21 -4.07
C ALA A 147 0.10 -2.57 -4.35
N MET A 148 -0.75 -2.29 -3.38
CA MET A 148 -2.21 -2.18 -3.47
C MET A 148 -2.61 -0.88 -2.79
N ILE A 149 -3.74 -0.28 -3.17
CA ILE A 149 -4.26 0.90 -2.47
C ILE A 149 -5.66 0.58 -1.94
N CYS A 150 -5.82 0.64 -0.61
CA CYS A 150 -7.08 0.59 0.11
C CYS A 150 -8.03 -0.51 -0.41
N TYR A 151 -9.00 -0.17 -1.26
CA TYR A 151 -10.04 -1.07 -1.78
C TYR A 151 -9.50 -2.24 -2.60
N ASP A 152 -8.29 -2.16 -3.14
CA ASP A 152 -7.65 -3.30 -3.84
C ASP A 152 -7.54 -4.55 -2.95
N ARG A 153 -7.40 -4.37 -1.62
CA ARG A 153 -7.29 -5.51 -0.68
C ARG A 153 -8.56 -6.34 -0.57
N GLU A 154 -9.73 -5.76 -0.93
CA GLU A 154 -11.02 -6.48 -0.90
C GLU A 154 -11.04 -7.61 -1.95
N PHE A 155 -10.19 -7.52 -2.97
CA PHE A 155 -10.07 -8.47 -4.06
C PHE A 155 -8.86 -9.38 -3.84
N PRO A 156 -9.06 -10.68 -3.53
CA PRO A 156 -7.95 -11.62 -3.29
C PRO A 156 -6.99 -11.74 -4.49
N GLU A 157 -7.50 -11.48 -5.69
CA GLU A 157 -6.73 -11.51 -6.93
C GLU A 157 -5.58 -10.50 -6.91
N SER A 158 -5.75 -9.32 -6.30
CA SER A 158 -4.72 -8.28 -6.23
C SER A 158 -3.45 -8.80 -5.56
N ALA A 159 -3.55 -9.32 -4.34
CA ALA A 159 -2.41 -9.89 -3.63
C ALA A 159 -1.86 -11.15 -4.32
N ARG A 160 -2.75 -11.98 -4.89
CA ARG A 160 -2.36 -13.19 -5.60
C ARG A 160 -1.55 -12.88 -6.86
N LEU A 161 -1.94 -11.88 -7.64
CA LEU A 161 -1.20 -11.44 -8.83
C LEU A 161 0.19 -10.91 -8.45
N LEU A 162 0.28 -10.11 -7.39
CA LEU A 162 1.56 -9.61 -6.88
C LEU A 162 2.47 -10.75 -6.41
N MET A 163 1.93 -11.74 -5.67
CA MET A 163 2.69 -12.93 -5.27
C MET A 163 3.19 -13.72 -6.47
N LEU A 164 2.36 -13.92 -7.50
CA LEU A 164 2.73 -14.64 -8.72
C LEU A 164 3.81 -13.91 -9.53
N LYS A 165 3.86 -12.57 -9.46
CA LYS A 165 4.93 -11.73 -10.00
C LYS A 165 6.18 -11.68 -9.10
N GLY A 166 6.17 -12.37 -7.98
CA GLY A 166 7.33 -12.56 -7.10
C GLY A 166 7.43 -11.59 -5.93
N ALA A 167 6.41 -10.77 -5.66
CA ALA A 167 6.43 -9.87 -4.49
C ALA A 167 6.71 -10.63 -3.18
N GLU A 168 7.52 -10.05 -2.34
CA GLU A 168 7.82 -10.48 -0.96
C GLU A 168 7.14 -9.56 0.05
N LEU A 169 6.94 -8.30 -0.33
CA LEU A 169 6.29 -7.26 0.45
C LEU A 169 5.26 -6.53 -0.41
N ILE A 170 4.07 -6.29 0.12
CA ILE A 170 3.06 -5.42 -0.48
C ILE A 170 2.85 -4.20 0.41
N LEU A 171 3.02 -3.01 -0.15
CA LEU A 171 2.70 -1.74 0.48
C LEU A 171 1.24 -1.39 0.23
N VAL A 172 0.49 -1.06 1.29
CA VAL A 172 -0.95 -0.80 1.21
C VAL A 172 -1.29 0.55 1.86
N PRO A 173 -1.14 1.67 1.14
CA PRO A 173 -1.73 2.93 1.57
C PRO A 173 -3.24 2.81 1.73
N ASN A 174 -3.80 3.41 2.78
CA ASN A 174 -5.19 3.21 3.16
C ASN A 174 -5.82 4.49 3.71
N ALA A 175 -7.13 4.65 3.53
CA ALA A 175 -7.95 5.72 4.09
C ALA A 175 -9.37 5.20 4.35
N CYS A 176 -9.55 4.41 5.39
CA CYS A 176 -10.86 3.90 5.79
C CYS A 176 -10.84 3.39 7.24
N PRO A 177 -12.00 3.11 7.84
CA PRO A 177 -12.05 2.43 9.13
C PRO A 177 -11.44 1.02 9.03
N MET A 178 -10.43 0.74 9.83
CA MET A 178 -9.84 -0.59 9.95
C MET A 178 -10.54 -1.35 11.07
N GLU A 179 -11.41 -2.28 10.69
CA GLU A 179 -12.21 -3.11 11.60
C GLU A 179 -11.83 -4.60 11.43
N ILE A 180 -12.48 -5.47 12.20
CA ILE A 180 -12.10 -6.88 12.31
C ILE A 180 -12.03 -7.60 10.95
N ASN A 181 -12.96 -7.33 10.02
CA ASN A 181 -12.99 -8.02 8.74
C ASN A 181 -11.82 -7.57 7.85
N ARG A 182 -11.54 -6.26 7.79
CA ARG A 182 -10.45 -5.69 6.99
C ARG A 182 -9.07 -6.12 7.50
N LEU A 183 -8.88 -6.15 8.82
CA LEU A 183 -7.66 -6.70 9.42
C LEU A 183 -7.53 -8.21 9.16
N SER A 184 -8.65 -8.94 9.21
CA SER A 184 -8.67 -10.37 8.88
C SER A 184 -8.39 -10.63 7.39
N GLN A 185 -8.87 -9.76 6.49
CA GLN A 185 -8.49 -9.82 5.07
C GLN A 185 -6.98 -9.68 4.88
N LEU A 186 -6.35 -8.67 5.49
CA LEU A 186 -4.89 -8.45 5.39
C LEU A 186 -4.12 -9.66 5.94
N ARG A 187 -4.54 -10.18 7.10
CA ARG A 187 -3.96 -11.40 7.69
C ARG A 187 -4.11 -12.59 6.73
N GLY A 188 -5.30 -12.78 6.15
CA GLY A 188 -5.57 -13.84 5.18
C GLY A 188 -4.71 -13.69 3.92
N ARG A 189 -4.60 -12.46 3.35
CA ARG A 189 -3.76 -12.19 2.18
C ARG A 189 -2.28 -12.47 2.46
N ALA A 190 -1.77 -12.09 3.64
CA ALA A 190 -0.40 -12.40 4.02
C ALA A 190 -0.17 -13.90 4.13
N TYR A 191 -1.07 -14.61 4.83
CA TYR A 191 -1.01 -16.05 5.05
C TYR A 191 -1.07 -16.85 3.76
N GLU A 192 -2.12 -16.67 2.94
CA GLU A 192 -2.36 -17.48 1.74
C GLU A 192 -1.36 -17.24 0.61
N ASN A 193 -0.61 -16.12 0.65
CA ASN A 193 0.39 -15.75 -0.35
C ASN A 193 1.82 -15.85 0.17
N MET A 194 2.02 -16.16 1.45
CA MET A 194 3.34 -16.24 2.11
C MET A 194 4.19 -14.99 1.78
N LEU A 195 3.65 -13.82 2.04
CA LEU A 195 4.31 -12.53 1.82
C LEU A 195 3.94 -11.53 2.91
N ALA A 196 4.77 -10.51 3.08
CA ALA A 196 4.48 -9.46 4.03
C ALA A 196 3.52 -8.42 3.45
N ILE A 197 2.63 -7.90 4.31
CA ILE A 197 1.72 -6.81 3.98
C ILE A 197 1.86 -5.69 4.99
N ALA A 198 2.21 -4.50 4.50
CA ALA A 198 2.41 -3.28 5.27
C ALA A 198 1.31 -2.27 4.93
N THR A 199 0.37 -2.03 5.86
CA THR A 199 -0.76 -1.12 5.66
C THR A 199 -0.58 0.15 6.47
N CYS A 200 -0.56 1.32 5.81
CA CYS A 200 -0.53 2.63 6.46
C CYS A 200 -1.87 3.33 6.30
N ASN A 201 -2.53 3.64 7.41
CA ASN A 201 -3.83 4.31 7.46
C ASN A 201 -3.73 5.69 8.10
N TYR A 202 -4.72 6.55 7.88
CA TYR A 202 -4.86 7.78 8.64
C TYR A 202 -5.30 7.49 10.08
N PRO A 203 -4.85 8.30 11.06
CA PRO A 203 -5.26 8.16 12.46
C PRO A 203 -6.70 8.56 12.70
N GLU A 204 -7.17 8.35 13.91
CA GLU A 204 -8.36 9.01 14.44
C GLU A 204 -8.21 10.53 14.35
N GLY A 205 -9.33 11.24 14.09
CA GLY A 205 -9.31 12.68 13.78
C GLY A 205 -9.37 13.00 12.29
N ARG A 206 -9.01 12.05 11.40
CA ARG A 206 -9.39 12.08 9.98
C ARG A 206 -10.76 11.40 9.83
N PRO A 207 -11.79 12.04 9.22
CA PRO A 207 -13.09 11.41 8.99
C PRO A 207 -12.96 10.02 8.36
N ASP A 208 -13.79 9.09 8.82
CA ASP A 208 -13.82 7.69 8.37
C ASP A 208 -12.50 6.92 8.51
N CYS A 209 -11.60 7.37 9.40
CA CYS A 209 -10.34 6.68 9.71
C CYS A 209 -10.20 6.47 11.22
N ASN A 210 -9.48 5.44 11.61
CA ASN A 210 -9.31 5.04 13.01
C ASN A 210 -7.91 4.49 13.32
N GLY A 211 -6.90 4.87 12.54
CA GLY A 211 -5.54 4.36 12.69
C GLY A 211 -5.43 2.89 12.31
N ARG A 212 -4.82 2.11 13.18
CA ARG A 212 -4.61 0.67 13.04
C ARG A 212 -3.77 0.30 11.81
N SER A 213 -2.77 1.15 11.48
CA SER A 213 -1.72 0.75 10.56
C SER A 213 -1.10 -0.55 11.02
N SER A 214 -0.80 -1.47 10.10
CA SER A 214 -0.46 -2.83 10.50
C SER A 214 0.59 -3.47 9.59
N LEU A 215 1.33 -4.42 10.17
CA LEU A 215 2.30 -5.24 9.46
C LEU A 215 2.01 -6.71 9.73
N PHE A 216 1.81 -7.46 8.65
CA PHE A 216 1.69 -8.92 8.66
C PHE A 216 2.89 -9.49 7.92
N ASP A 217 3.57 -10.50 8.47
CA ASP A 217 4.80 -11.06 7.86
C ASP A 217 4.55 -12.31 6.99
N GLY A 218 3.35 -12.86 7.03
CA GLY A 218 2.97 -14.02 6.23
C GLY A 218 3.58 -15.36 6.69
N VAL A 219 4.36 -15.40 7.77
CA VAL A 219 4.98 -16.61 8.31
C VAL A 219 4.10 -17.19 9.41
N ALA A 220 3.33 -18.21 9.10
CA ALA A 220 2.42 -18.83 10.07
C ALA A 220 3.10 -19.93 10.90
N TYR A 221 4.09 -20.63 10.37
CA TYR A 221 4.81 -21.70 11.04
C TYR A 221 6.30 -21.34 11.13
N ALA A 222 6.71 -20.84 12.28
CA ALA A 222 8.11 -20.55 12.54
C ALA A 222 8.85 -21.81 13.05
N PRO A 223 10.16 -21.98 12.74
CA PRO A 223 10.90 -23.19 13.08
C PRO A 223 10.90 -23.53 14.57
N ASP A 224 10.85 -22.51 15.44
CA ASP A 224 10.93 -22.65 16.90
C ASP A 224 9.55 -22.54 17.59
N ALA A 225 8.45 -22.54 16.83
CA ALA A 225 7.10 -22.42 17.38
C ALA A 225 6.31 -23.72 17.24
N GLU A 226 5.61 -24.13 18.30
CA GLU A 226 4.63 -25.21 18.23
C GLU A 226 3.36 -24.71 17.55
N GLY A 227 3.04 -25.23 16.35
CA GLY A 227 1.84 -24.91 15.61
C GLY A 227 1.88 -23.58 14.90
N SER A 228 0.69 -23.12 14.50
CA SER A 228 0.53 -21.86 13.77
C SER A 228 0.52 -20.65 14.72
N ARG A 229 1.20 -19.58 14.34
CA ARG A 229 1.19 -18.29 15.04
C ARG A 229 0.40 -17.22 14.28
N ASP A 230 0.04 -16.14 14.96
CA ASP A 230 -0.48 -14.95 14.29
C ASP A 230 0.61 -14.32 13.42
N THR A 231 0.28 -14.03 12.17
CA THR A 231 1.18 -13.34 11.24
C THR A 231 1.23 -11.82 11.46
N CYS A 232 0.41 -11.26 12.35
CA CYS A 232 0.45 -9.85 12.73
C CYS A 232 1.66 -9.59 13.63
N VAL A 233 2.63 -8.85 13.12
CA VAL A 233 3.84 -8.49 13.86
C VAL A 233 3.81 -7.06 14.40
N MET A 234 2.91 -6.24 13.90
CA MET A 234 2.65 -4.89 14.42
C MET A 234 1.23 -4.45 14.05
N GLU A 235 0.53 -3.87 15.00
CA GLU A 235 -0.71 -3.12 14.80
C GLU A 235 -0.65 -1.85 15.66
N ALA A 236 -0.80 -0.69 15.01
CA ALA A 236 -0.83 0.60 15.69
C ALA A 236 -2.16 0.84 16.41
N GLY A 237 -2.18 1.73 17.38
CA GLY A 237 -3.41 2.28 17.95
C GLY A 237 -4.13 3.25 17.00
N ALA A 238 -5.12 3.97 17.53
CA ALA A 238 -5.87 4.97 16.77
C ALA A 238 -5.13 6.30 16.62
N GLU A 239 -4.20 6.61 17.52
CA GLU A 239 -3.56 7.90 17.67
C GLU A 239 -2.62 8.26 16.50
N PRO A 240 -2.42 9.56 16.20
CA PRO A 240 -1.38 9.99 15.28
C PRO A 240 0.02 9.60 15.77
N GLY A 241 0.88 9.17 14.84
CA GLY A 241 2.26 8.83 15.17
C GLY A 241 3.02 8.23 13.98
N VAL A 242 4.31 8.05 14.17
CA VAL A 242 5.17 7.27 13.30
C VAL A 242 5.42 5.93 13.99
N TYR A 243 4.82 4.87 13.47
CA TYR A 243 4.92 3.53 14.04
C TYR A 243 5.92 2.69 13.24
N LEU A 244 6.70 1.85 13.93
CA LEU A 244 7.71 1.03 13.30
C LEU A 244 7.38 -0.45 13.41
N GLY A 245 7.40 -1.15 12.28
CA GLY A 245 7.33 -2.61 12.22
C GLY A 245 8.61 -3.21 11.63
N SER A 246 8.93 -4.44 12.01
CA SER A 246 10.16 -5.13 11.57
C SER A 246 9.83 -6.47 10.95
N LEU A 247 10.45 -6.77 9.80
CA LEU A 247 10.32 -8.03 9.07
C LEU A 247 11.64 -8.80 9.08
N ASP A 248 11.57 -10.08 9.34
CA ASP A 248 12.65 -11.00 9.08
C ASP A 248 12.52 -11.56 7.66
N MET A 249 13.24 -10.95 6.71
CA MET A 249 13.15 -11.34 5.31
C MET A 249 13.81 -12.71 5.05
N ASP A 250 14.80 -13.10 5.85
CA ASP A 250 15.44 -14.41 5.71
C ASP A 250 14.49 -15.50 6.17
N MET A 251 13.82 -15.31 7.30
CA MET A 251 12.76 -16.20 7.79
C MET A 251 11.62 -16.32 6.78
N LEU A 252 11.13 -15.21 6.22
CA LEU A 252 10.09 -15.25 5.19
C LEU A 252 10.52 -16.01 3.95
N ARG A 253 11.75 -15.78 3.47
CA ARG A 253 12.28 -16.45 2.28
C ARG A 253 12.46 -17.95 2.51
N GLU A 254 12.94 -18.33 3.68
CA GLU A 254 13.11 -19.74 4.06
C GLU A 254 11.76 -20.44 4.19
N TYR A 255 10.77 -19.78 4.83
CA TYR A 255 9.40 -20.28 4.92
C TYR A 255 8.78 -20.54 3.53
N ARG A 256 8.94 -19.60 2.59
CA ARG A 256 8.43 -19.74 1.21
C ARG A 256 9.03 -20.91 0.43
N LYS A 257 10.22 -21.39 0.78
CA LYS A 257 10.85 -22.55 0.11
C LYS A 257 10.23 -23.88 0.52
N HIS A 258 9.77 -23.98 1.76
CA HIS A 258 9.39 -25.24 2.37
C HIS A 258 7.89 -25.41 2.57
N GLU A 259 7.13 -24.32 2.57
CA GLU A 259 5.69 -24.34 2.84
C GLU A 259 4.89 -24.68 1.57
N VAL A 260 3.68 -25.22 1.77
CA VAL A 260 2.82 -25.76 0.71
C VAL A 260 1.83 -24.74 0.13
N HIS A 261 1.75 -23.54 0.70
CA HIS A 261 0.87 -22.46 0.24
C HIS A 261 1.39 -21.76 -1.03
N GLY A 262 0.79 -20.67 -1.38
CA GLY A 262 1.23 -19.85 -2.52
C GLY A 262 0.96 -20.50 -3.87
N ASN A 263 1.98 -20.78 -4.65
CA ASN A 263 1.84 -21.24 -6.04
C ASN A 263 2.07 -22.75 -6.26
N ALA A 264 2.65 -23.46 -5.28
CA ALA A 264 3.17 -24.82 -5.48
C ALA A 264 2.12 -25.85 -5.95
N PHE A 265 0.90 -25.79 -5.40
CA PHE A 265 -0.17 -26.75 -5.66
C PHE A 265 -1.44 -26.13 -6.27
N ARG A 266 -1.32 -24.94 -6.88
CA ARG A 266 -2.44 -24.32 -7.60
C ARG A 266 -2.85 -25.15 -8.81
N ARG A 267 -4.13 -25.01 -9.19
CA ARG A 267 -4.74 -25.69 -10.35
C ARG A 267 -5.25 -24.65 -11.36
N PRO A 268 -4.33 -23.88 -12.04
CA PRO A 268 -4.72 -22.76 -12.91
C PRO A 268 -5.70 -23.15 -14.01
N GLU A 269 -5.64 -24.39 -14.48
CA GLU A 269 -6.55 -24.93 -15.50
C GLU A 269 -8.03 -24.94 -15.09
N LEU A 270 -8.33 -24.81 -13.79
CA LEU A 270 -9.70 -24.75 -13.26
C LEU A 270 -10.17 -23.33 -12.97
N TYR A 271 -9.30 -22.30 -13.10
CA TYR A 271 -9.58 -20.93 -12.67
C TYR A 271 -10.18 -20.05 -13.76
N GLY A 272 -10.65 -20.61 -14.87
CA GLY A 272 -11.20 -19.83 -15.98
C GLY A 272 -12.34 -18.89 -15.58
N ALA A 273 -13.13 -19.23 -14.55
CA ALA A 273 -14.18 -18.36 -14.04
C ALA A 273 -13.67 -17.02 -13.46
N LEU A 274 -12.42 -16.97 -12.97
CA LEU A 274 -11.83 -15.74 -12.41
C LEU A 274 -11.57 -14.67 -13.48
N ILE A 275 -11.42 -15.06 -14.74
CA ILE A 275 -11.18 -14.13 -15.87
C ILE A 275 -12.42 -13.91 -16.70
N CYS A 276 -13.58 -14.44 -16.29
CA CYS A 276 -14.85 -14.23 -16.97
C CYS A 276 -15.39 -12.83 -16.65
N GLU A 277 -15.63 -12.02 -17.67
CA GLU A 277 -16.14 -10.66 -17.50
C GLU A 277 -17.65 -10.60 -17.20
N ARG A 278 -18.37 -11.74 -17.32
CA ARG A 278 -19.81 -11.80 -17.06
C ARG A 278 -20.10 -11.57 -15.57
N VAL A 279 -21.03 -10.66 -15.31
CA VAL A 279 -21.56 -10.39 -13.98
C VAL A 279 -23.03 -10.74 -13.93
N ASP A 280 -23.40 -11.65 -13.04
CA ASP A 280 -24.76 -12.12 -12.82
C ASP A 280 -25.37 -11.54 -11.54
N GLU A 281 -26.70 -11.66 -11.40
CA GLU A 281 -27.37 -11.33 -10.14
C GLU A 281 -26.86 -12.24 -9.00
N PRO A 282 -26.76 -11.72 -7.76
CA PRO A 282 -27.20 -10.39 -7.27
C PRO A 282 -26.11 -9.29 -7.38
N PHE A 283 -25.01 -9.53 -8.10
CA PHE A 283 -23.83 -8.64 -8.11
C PHE A 283 -23.88 -7.53 -9.16
N LYS A 284 -24.91 -7.46 -10.00
CA LYS A 284 -25.11 -6.35 -10.92
C LYS A 284 -25.35 -5.05 -10.15
N ARG A 285 -24.69 -3.98 -10.57
CA ARG A 285 -24.83 -2.64 -10.01
C ARG A 285 -25.08 -1.64 -11.13
N LYS A 286 -26.03 -0.71 -10.93
CA LYS A 286 -26.37 0.33 -11.93
C LYS A 286 -25.23 1.30 -12.16
N GLU A 287 -24.41 1.52 -11.14
CA GLU A 287 -23.29 2.47 -11.19
C GLU A 287 -22.02 1.89 -11.83
N ARG A 288 -22.00 0.61 -12.16
CA ARG A 288 -20.82 -0.01 -12.79
C ARG A 288 -20.59 0.61 -14.17
N ARG A 289 -19.54 1.42 -14.29
CA ARG A 289 -19.01 1.84 -15.59
C ARG A 289 -18.31 0.65 -16.23
N ILE A 290 -18.75 0.30 -17.42
CA ILE A 290 -18.10 -0.69 -18.28
C ILE A 290 -16.90 -0.04 -18.94
#